data_c5587cff6f3f866d529ba82684430298
#
_entry.id   c5587cff6f3f866d529ba82684430298
#
_cell.length_a   1.000
_cell.length_b   1.000
_cell.length_c   1.000
_cell.angle_alpha   90.00
_cell.angle_beta   90.00
_cell.angle_gamma   90.00
#
_symmetry.space_group_name_H-M   'P 1'
#
loop_
_entity.id
_entity.type
_entity.pdbx_description
1 polymer ?
#
loop_
_entity_poly.entity_id
_entity_poly.type
_entity_poly.pdbx_seq_one_letter_code
_entity_poly.pdbx_strand_id
1 'polypeptide(L)'
;MTNSSRNKGIGIVTASDSQERSKGQLHIYDGEGKGKSQAALGVVLRTIGLGICEKRQSRVLLLRFLKGPERPYDEDSAIEALQRGFPHLIDHVRTGRSEFFTADQVTKFDVGEAERGWNIAKGAIASSLYSVVVLDELNPVLDLGMLDINEVDDSLQNRPDGLEIIITGRAAPSSLVRISQLHSEMRPRLIGDLSELTKQSLSLIHI
;
A
#
# COMPACT_ATOMS: atom_id res chain seq x y z
N MET A 1 58.59 8.11 -7.66
CA MET A 1 57.41 8.33 -6.79
C MET A 1 56.19 8.05 -7.63
N THR A 2 55.70 6.83 -7.59
CA THR A 2 54.60 6.34 -8.43
C THR A 2 53.32 6.32 -7.59
N ASN A 3 52.36 7.15 -7.98
CA ASN A 3 51.06 7.29 -7.33
C ASN A 3 50.09 6.24 -7.91
N SER A 4 49.85 5.18 -7.16
CA SER A 4 48.88 4.13 -7.52
C SER A 4 47.48 4.53 -7.00
N SER A 5 46.67 5.06 -7.91
CA SER A 5 45.22 5.28 -7.63
C SER A 5 44.48 3.94 -7.69
N ARG A 6 44.02 3.49 -6.53
CA ARG A 6 43.12 2.33 -6.40
C ARG A 6 41.75 2.66 -6.97
N ASN A 7 41.46 2.16 -8.14
CA ASN A 7 40.11 2.12 -8.70
C ASN A 7 39.30 1.07 -7.92
N LYS A 8 38.40 1.48 -7.04
CA LYS A 8 37.42 0.59 -6.43
C LYS A 8 36.33 0.29 -7.44
N GLY A 9 36.46 -0.83 -8.13
CA GLY A 9 35.41 -1.33 -9.00
C GLY A 9 34.12 -1.57 -8.22
N ILE A 10 33.03 -1.02 -8.74
CA ILE A 10 31.67 -1.36 -8.30
C ILE A 10 31.47 -2.83 -8.68
N GLY A 11 31.41 -3.71 -7.68
CA GLY A 11 31.17 -5.14 -7.90
C GLY A 11 29.77 -5.31 -8.50
N ILE A 12 29.73 -5.78 -9.74
CA ILE A 12 28.50 -6.27 -10.36
C ILE A 12 28.19 -7.60 -9.67
N VAL A 13 27.17 -7.63 -8.83
CA VAL A 13 26.67 -8.88 -8.27
C VAL A 13 25.98 -9.63 -9.40
N THR A 14 26.63 -10.65 -9.91
CA THR A 14 26.03 -11.57 -10.90
C THR A 14 25.02 -12.44 -10.17
N ALA A 15 23.76 -12.37 -10.60
CA ALA A 15 22.68 -13.19 -10.11
C ALA A 15 22.87 -14.66 -10.56
N SER A 16 23.51 -15.46 -9.73
CA SER A 16 23.49 -16.92 -9.78
C SER A 16 23.46 -17.49 -8.37
N ASP A 17 22.40 -17.13 -7.65
CA ASP A 17 21.99 -17.90 -6.49
C ASP A 17 20.51 -18.22 -6.66
N SER A 18 20.17 -19.50 -6.59
CA SER A 18 18.82 -19.99 -6.32
C SER A 18 18.36 -19.35 -5.00
N GLN A 19 17.86 -18.12 -5.09
CA GLN A 19 17.31 -17.43 -3.93
C GLN A 19 16.17 -18.29 -3.41
N GLU A 20 16.38 -18.91 -2.24
CA GLU A 20 15.31 -19.23 -1.33
C GLU A 20 14.40 -18.00 -1.32
N ARG A 21 13.14 -18.17 -1.73
CA ARG A 21 12.17 -17.07 -1.72
C ARG A 21 12.07 -16.62 -0.27
N SER A 22 12.69 -15.52 0.06
CA SER A 22 12.58 -14.93 1.39
C SER A 22 11.10 -14.67 1.66
N LYS A 23 10.67 -14.90 2.88
CA LYS A 23 9.30 -14.57 3.30
C LYS A 23 9.01 -13.12 2.89
N GLY A 24 7.96 -12.90 2.12
CA GLY A 24 7.56 -11.56 1.67
C GLY A 24 7.32 -10.65 2.87
N GLN A 25 7.64 -9.37 2.75
CA GLN A 25 7.58 -8.41 3.85
C GLN A 25 6.18 -7.82 3.99
N LEU A 26 5.78 -7.54 5.24
CA LEU A 26 4.63 -6.73 5.57
C LEU A 26 5.11 -5.31 5.90
N HIS A 27 4.69 -4.34 5.10
CA HIS A 27 5.01 -2.93 5.28
C HIS A 27 3.77 -2.17 5.76
N ILE A 28 3.95 -1.28 6.73
CA ILE A 28 2.92 -0.38 7.21
C ILE A 28 3.38 1.06 7.01
N TYR A 29 2.57 1.84 6.31
CA TYR A 29 2.75 3.28 6.17
C TYR A 29 1.64 3.98 6.95
N ASP A 30 2.00 4.57 8.08
CA ASP A 30 1.09 5.10 9.10
C ASP A 30 1.32 6.60 9.36
N GLY A 31 0.55 7.17 10.25
CA GLY A 31 0.71 8.52 10.77
C GLY A 31 -0.18 9.57 10.12
N GLU A 32 -0.16 10.77 10.73
CA GLU A 32 -1.01 11.90 10.35
C GLU A 32 -0.50 12.67 9.11
N GLY A 33 0.76 12.47 8.74
CA GLY A 33 1.38 13.12 7.58
C GLY A 33 0.84 12.56 6.25
N LYS A 34 0.99 13.37 5.19
CA LYS A 34 0.66 12.98 3.82
C LYS A 34 1.75 12.08 3.23
N GLY A 35 1.42 11.35 2.17
CA GLY A 35 2.38 10.59 1.39
C GLY A 35 2.31 9.07 1.55
N LYS A 36 1.44 8.55 2.43
CA LYS A 36 1.27 7.10 2.65
C LYS A 36 0.88 6.34 1.38
N SER A 37 -0.24 6.71 0.77
CA SER A 37 -0.71 6.12 -0.50
C SER A 37 0.30 6.35 -1.62
N GLN A 38 0.94 7.54 -1.70
CA GLN A 38 1.95 7.84 -2.71
C GLN A 38 3.19 6.95 -2.56
N ALA A 39 3.63 6.66 -1.32
CA ALA A 39 4.72 5.72 -1.07
C ALA A 39 4.34 4.30 -1.54
N ALA A 40 3.13 3.86 -1.23
CA ALA A 40 2.61 2.57 -1.70
C ALA A 40 2.52 2.51 -3.24
N LEU A 41 2.03 3.57 -3.89
CA LEU A 41 1.99 3.68 -5.36
C LEU A 41 3.40 3.66 -5.97
N GLY A 42 4.41 4.19 -5.29
CA GLY A 42 5.81 4.09 -5.70
C GLY A 42 6.27 2.63 -5.79
N VAL A 43 5.89 1.79 -4.83
CA VAL A 43 6.17 0.33 -4.87
C VAL A 43 5.39 -0.35 -5.99
N VAL A 44 4.12 0.01 -6.21
CA VAL A 44 3.32 -0.48 -7.34
C VAL A 44 4.02 -0.20 -8.67
N LEU A 45 4.44 1.04 -8.92
CA LEU A 45 5.14 1.43 -10.16
C LEU A 45 6.46 0.67 -10.34
N ARG A 46 7.24 0.50 -9.27
CA ARG A 46 8.47 -0.28 -9.30
C ARG A 46 8.22 -1.74 -9.66
N THR A 47 7.19 -2.36 -9.08
CA THR A 47 6.84 -3.75 -9.33
C THR A 47 6.35 -3.97 -10.76
N ILE A 48 5.50 -3.07 -11.28
CA ILE A 48 5.06 -3.10 -12.68
C ILE A 48 6.27 -2.93 -13.62
N GLY A 49 7.19 -2.00 -13.31
CA GLY A 49 8.41 -1.80 -14.08
C GLY A 49 9.27 -3.06 -14.17
N LEU A 50 9.41 -3.80 -13.08
CA LEU A 50 10.10 -5.11 -13.07
C LEU A 50 9.39 -6.13 -13.97
N GLY A 51 8.04 -6.19 -13.91
CA GLY A 51 7.26 -7.07 -14.78
C GLY A 51 7.43 -6.78 -16.27
N ILE A 52 7.52 -5.50 -16.63
CA ILE A 52 7.74 -5.05 -18.02
C ILE A 52 9.15 -5.43 -18.49
N CYS A 53 10.18 -5.13 -17.67
CA CYS A 53 11.59 -5.29 -18.06
C CYS A 53 12.04 -6.75 -18.04
N GLU A 54 11.68 -7.48 -16.99
CA GLU A 54 12.24 -8.82 -16.71
C GLU A 54 11.31 -9.96 -17.15
N LYS A 55 10.09 -9.67 -17.65
CA LYS A 55 9.05 -10.64 -17.95
C LYS A 55 8.77 -11.60 -16.78
N ARG A 56 9.05 -11.16 -15.56
CA ARG A 56 8.75 -11.90 -14.34
C ARG A 56 7.27 -11.81 -14.02
N GLN A 57 6.76 -12.82 -13.34
CA GLN A 57 5.42 -12.75 -12.74
C GLN A 57 5.46 -11.71 -11.61
N SER A 58 5.04 -10.48 -11.92
CA SER A 58 5.09 -9.31 -11.03
C SER A 58 3.73 -8.62 -11.00
N ARG A 59 2.66 -9.40 -10.75
CA ARG A 59 1.30 -8.86 -10.69
C ARG A 59 1.08 -8.17 -9.35
N VAL A 60 0.41 -7.03 -9.39
CA VAL A 60 0.04 -6.22 -8.22
C VAL A 60 -1.47 -6.18 -8.08
N LEU A 61 -1.98 -6.37 -6.85
CA LEU A 61 -3.32 -5.91 -6.49
C LEU A 61 -3.18 -4.57 -5.76
N LEU A 62 -3.83 -3.53 -6.28
CA LEU A 62 -4.05 -2.27 -5.59
C LEU A 62 -5.52 -2.21 -5.16
N LEU A 63 -5.77 -2.51 -3.89
CA LEU A 63 -7.08 -2.43 -3.28
C LEU A 63 -7.15 -1.19 -2.38
N ARG A 64 -8.12 -0.32 -2.66
CA ARG A 64 -8.29 0.96 -1.96
C ARG A 64 -9.61 0.96 -1.21
N PHE A 65 -9.53 0.95 0.11
CA PHE A 65 -10.68 1.06 1.01
C PHE A 65 -11.11 2.52 1.16
N LEU A 66 -12.35 2.75 1.57
CA LEU A 66 -12.92 4.07 1.83
C LEU A 66 -12.81 5.04 0.62
N LYS A 67 -12.71 4.49 -0.58
CA LYS A 67 -12.55 5.24 -1.83
C LYS A 67 -13.57 4.78 -2.86
N GLY A 68 -14.83 5.14 -2.66
CA GLY A 68 -15.92 4.78 -3.55
C GLY A 68 -15.66 5.13 -5.02
N PRO A 69 -16.26 4.40 -5.97
CA PRO A 69 -15.99 4.58 -7.40
C PRO A 69 -16.48 5.91 -7.96
N GLU A 70 -17.43 6.56 -7.30
CA GLU A 70 -18.09 7.78 -7.79
C GLU A 70 -17.21 9.03 -7.69
N ARG A 71 -16.17 8.99 -6.84
CA ARG A 71 -15.22 10.08 -6.69
C ARG A 71 -13.91 9.73 -7.38
N PRO A 72 -13.53 10.40 -8.48
CA PRO A 72 -12.22 10.22 -9.08
C PRO A 72 -11.14 10.84 -8.18
N TYR A 73 -9.98 10.19 -8.11
CA TYR A 73 -8.74 10.73 -7.57
C TYR A 73 -7.79 10.98 -8.75
N ASP A 74 -6.91 11.96 -8.64
CA ASP A 74 -6.02 12.34 -9.74
C ASP A 74 -5.15 11.19 -10.22
N GLU A 75 -4.69 10.35 -9.29
CA GLU A 75 -3.90 9.15 -9.60
C GLU A 75 -4.70 8.04 -10.32
N ASP A 76 -6.04 8.02 -10.22
CA ASP A 76 -6.86 6.97 -10.82
C ASP A 76 -6.70 6.93 -12.34
N SER A 77 -6.62 8.08 -13.01
CA SER A 77 -6.41 8.15 -14.46
C SER A 77 -5.09 7.51 -14.89
N ALA A 78 -4.03 7.68 -14.10
CA ALA A 78 -2.74 7.06 -14.36
C ALA A 78 -2.78 5.54 -14.10
N ILE A 79 -3.43 5.12 -13.01
CA ILE A 79 -3.60 3.70 -12.67
C ILE A 79 -4.41 2.98 -13.75
N GLU A 80 -5.52 3.58 -14.22
CA GLU A 80 -6.32 3.03 -15.31
C GLU A 80 -5.56 2.94 -16.62
N ALA A 81 -4.71 3.91 -16.92
CA ALA A 81 -3.86 3.86 -18.11
C ALA A 81 -2.85 2.70 -18.02
N LEU A 82 -2.26 2.48 -16.84
CA LEU A 82 -1.39 1.33 -16.57
C LEU A 82 -2.16 0.01 -16.70
N GLN A 83 -3.37 -0.08 -16.14
CA GLN A 83 -4.19 -1.28 -16.22
C GLN A 83 -4.61 -1.60 -17.67
N ARG A 84 -4.95 -0.59 -18.48
CA ARG A 84 -5.23 -0.78 -19.91
C ARG A 84 -4.01 -1.21 -20.71
N GLY A 85 -2.82 -0.65 -20.40
CA GLY A 85 -1.58 -0.98 -21.09
C GLY A 85 -0.99 -2.33 -20.66
N PHE A 86 -1.17 -2.71 -19.41
CA PHE A 86 -0.57 -3.90 -18.80
C PHE A 86 -1.58 -4.67 -17.93
N PRO A 87 -2.68 -5.20 -18.52
CA PRO A 87 -3.79 -5.79 -17.75
C PRO A 87 -3.39 -7.05 -16.96
N HIS A 88 -2.25 -7.65 -17.28
CA HIS A 88 -1.69 -8.82 -16.59
C HIS A 88 -0.77 -8.45 -15.42
N LEU A 89 -0.43 -7.17 -15.24
CA LEU A 89 0.49 -6.70 -14.20
C LEU A 89 -0.21 -5.98 -13.04
N ILE A 90 -1.40 -5.44 -13.24
CA ILE A 90 -2.10 -4.70 -12.19
C ILE A 90 -3.61 -4.94 -12.22
N ASP A 91 -4.15 -5.22 -11.03
CA ASP A 91 -5.57 -5.13 -10.74
C ASP A 91 -5.80 -3.96 -9.78
N HIS A 92 -6.74 -3.10 -10.11
CA HIS A 92 -7.13 -1.96 -9.28
C HIS A 92 -8.59 -2.13 -8.86
N VAL A 93 -8.82 -2.13 -7.56
CA VAL A 93 -10.16 -2.26 -6.95
C VAL A 93 -10.37 -1.16 -5.93
N ARG A 94 -11.57 -0.60 -5.93
CA ARG A 94 -11.99 0.42 -4.97
C ARG A 94 -13.23 -0.08 -4.22
N THR A 95 -13.30 0.21 -2.92
CA THR A 95 -14.43 -0.11 -2.05
C THR A 95 -14.76 1.06 -1.14
N GLY A 96 -15.99 1.09 -0.64
CA GLY A 96 -16.50 2.15 0.21
C GLY A 96 -17.33 3.17 -0.54
N ARG A 97 -17.77 4.19 0.17
CA ARG A 97 -18.47 5.36 -0.39
C ARG A 97 -17.49 6.49 -0.70
N SER A 98 -17.96 7.45 -1.48
CA SER A 98 -17.15 8.59 -1.95
C SER A 98 -17.09 9.75 -0.95
N GLU A 99 -18.02 9.79 0.02
CA GLU A 99 -18.08 10.84 1.02
C GLU A 99 -17.18 10.53 2.21
N PHE A 100 -16.65 11.58 2.82
CA PHE A 100 -15.98 11.46 4.11
C PHE A 100 -17.02 11.27 5.22
N PHE A 101 -16.65 10.47 6.22
CA PHE A 101 -17.50 10.21 7.37
C PHE A 101 -16.65 9.99 8.63
N THR A 102 -17.28 10.17 9.77
CA THR A 102 -16.73 9.95 11.11
C THR A 102 -17.22 8.62 11.68
N ALA A 103 -16.65 8.17 12.78
CA ALA A 103 -16.98 6.87 13.38
C ALA A 103 -18.47 6.71 13.72
N ASP A 104 -19.14 7.77 14.15
CA ASP A 104 -20.57 7.80 14.45
C ASP A 104 -21.49 7.73 13.22
N GLN A 105 -20.92 7.90 12.02
CA GLN A 105 -21.61 7.84 10.72
C GLN A 105 -21.41 6.53 9.97
N VAL A 106 -20.69 5.58 10.57
CA VAL A 106 -20.50 4.25 9.99
C VAL A 106 -21.84 3.53 9.85
N THR A 107 -22.13 3.05 8.66
CA THR A 107 -23.36 2.34 8.33
C THR A 107 -23.11 0.88 7.99
N LYS A 108 -24.16 0.08 7.88
CA LYS A 108 -24.07 -1.31 7.39
C LYS A 108 -23.51 -1.39 5.97
N PHE A 109 -23.74 -0.37 5.15
CA PHE A 109 -23.16 -0.31 3.80
C PHE A 109 -21.63 -0.21 3.87
N ASP A 110 -21.09 0.64 4.75
CA ASP A 110 -19.65 0.83 4.91
C ASP A 110 -18.97 -0.46 5.39
N VAL A 111 -19.59 -1.13 6.35
CA VAL A 111 -19.11 -2.45 6.82
C VAL A 111 -19.13 -3.48 5.68
N GLY A 112 -20.24 -3.57 4.93
CA GLY A 112 -20.34 -4.50 3.79
C GLY A 112 -19.31 -4.22 2.69
N GLU A 113 -18.99 -2.96 2.41
CA GLU A 113 -17.95 -2.58 1.46
C GLU A 113 -16.54 -2.91 1.98
N ALA A 114 -16.29 -2.74 3.28
CA ALA A 114 -15.04 -3.15 3.91
C ALA A 114 -14.87 -4.68 3.84
N GLU A 115 -15.92 -5.44 4.19
CA GLU A 115 -15.94 -6.91 4.07
C GLU A 115 -15.74 -7.39 2.63
N ARG A 116 -16.38 -6.73 1.66
CA ARG A 116 -16.19 -7.00 0.23
C ARG A 116 -14.73 -6.81 -0.18
N GLY A 117 -14.12 -5.70 0.22
CA GLY A 117 -12.72 -5.43 -0.03
C GLY A 117 -11.81 -6.47 0.62
N TRP A 118 -12.07 -6.78 1.88
CA TRP A 118 -11.28 -7.77 2.61
C TRP A 118 -11.39 -9.18 2.01
N ASN A 119 -12.57 -9.60 1.55
CA ASN A 119 -12.73 -10.87 0.86
C ASN A 119 -11.92 -10.95 -0.44
N ILE A 120 -11.84 -9.84 -1.19
CA ILE A 120 -10.97 -9.73 -2.37
C ILE A 120 -9.49 -9.86 -1.96
N ALA A 121 -9.08 -9.16 -0.89
CA ALA A 121 -7.72 -9.23 -0.38
C ALA A 121 -7.34 -10.65 0.05
N LYS A 122 -8.19 -11.34 0.81
CA LYS A 122 -7.98 -12.74 1.22
C LYS A 122 -7.80 -13.67 0.03
N GLY A 123 -8.67 -13.53 -0.98
CA GLY A 123 -8.56 -14.30 -2.22
C GLY A 123 -7.25 -14.04 -2.96
N ALA A 124 -6.81 -12.79 -3.02
CA ALA A 124 -5.55 -12.42 -3.64
C ALA A 124 -4.34 -12.97 -2.86
N ILE A 125 -4.35 -12.84 -1.54
CA ILE A 125 -3.29 -13.38 -0.66
C ILE A 125 -3.16 -14.89 -0.85
N ALA A 126 -4.27 -15.61 -0.88
CA ALA A 126 -4.28 -17.07 -1.03
C ALA A 126 -3.93 -17.56 -2.44
N SER A 127 -4.10 -16.72 -3.47
CA SER A 127 -4.02 -17.14 -4.88
C SER A 127 -2.61 -17.40 -5.40
N SER A 128 -1.58 -16.92 -4.74
CA SER A 128 -0.17 -16.90 -5.22
C SER A 128 0.03 -16.23 -6.60
N LEU A 129 -0.97 -15.45 -7.07
CA LEU A 129 -0.91 -14.75 -8.36
C LEU A 129 -0.21 -13.41 -8.28
N TYR A 130 -0.14 -12.82 -7.08
CA TYR A 130 0.38 -11.49 -6.85
C TYR A 130 1.77 -11.55 -6.21
N SER A 131 2.64 -10.65 -6.63
CA SER A 131 3.92 -10.40 -5.96
C SER A 131 3.78 -9.33 -4.87
N VAL A 132 2.84 -8.41 -5.08
CA VAL A 132 2.54 -7.31 -4.15
C VAL A 132 1.03 -7.15 -4.02
N VAL A 133 0.56 -7.01 -2.79
CA VAL A 133 -0.82 -6.61 -2.47
C VAL A 133 -0.76 -5.32 -1.67
N VAL A 134 -1.37 -4.27 -2.19
CA VAL A 134 -1.53 -2.99 -1.49
C VAL A 134 -2.94 -2.88 -0.94
N LEU A 135 -3.06 -2.65 0.35
CA LEU A 135 -4.29 -2.45 1.11
C LEU A 135 -4.33 -0.98 1.58
N ASP A 136 -4.65 -0.10 0.64
CA ASP A 136 -4.66 1.35 0.87
C ASP A 136 -5.87 1.75 1.72
N GLU A 137 -5.64 2.49 2.81
CA GLU A 137 -6.61 2.88 3.83
C GLU A 137 -7.23 1.71 4.63
N LEU A 138 -6.51 0.58 4.78
CA LEU A 138 -6.97 -0.52 5.65
C LEU A 138 -6.90 -0.15 7.14
N ASN A 139 -5.88 0.62 7.56
CA ASN A 139 -5.74 1.00 8.96
C ASN A 139 -6.99 1.73 9.51
N PRO A 140 -7.54 2.77 8.84
CA PRO A 140 -8.78 3.41 9.28
C PRO A 140 -9.99 2.47 9.31
N VAL A 141 -10.08 1.51 8.39
CA VAL A 141 -11.16 0.51 8.38
C VAL A 141 -11.13 -0.32 9.66
N LEU A 142 -9.93 -0.70 10.11
CA LEU A 142 -9.73 -1.45 11.34
C LEU A 142 -9.96 -0.58 12.59
N ASP A 143 -9.48 0.65 12.58
CA ASP A 143 -9.69 1.61 13.68
C ASP A 143 -11.18 1.93 13.88
N LEU A 144 -11.95 1.99 12.80
CA LEU A 144 -13.40 2.17 12.81
C LEU A 144 -14.19 0.89 13.16
N GLY A 145 -13.52 -0.23 13.39
CA GLY A 145 -14.15 -1.50 13.76
C GLY A 145 -15.00 -2.13 12.66
N MET A 146 -14.76 -1.80 11.40
CA MET A 146 -15.50 -2.35 10.25
C MET A 146 -15.09 -3.77 9.89
N LEU A 147 -13.92 -4.23 10.33
CA LEU A 147 -13.40 -5.59 10.15
C LEU A 147 -12.88 -6.13 11.47
N ASP A 148 -12.92 -7.45 11.63
CA ASP A 148 -12.29 -8.12 12.77
C ASP A 148 -10.77 -8.13 12.61
N ILE A 149 -10.07 -7.45 13.52
CA ILE A 149 -8.61 -7.36 13.54
C ILE A 149 -7.95 -8.72 13.68
N ASN A 150 -8.56 -9.68 14.40
CA ASN A 150 -7.97 -11.00 14.58
C ASN A 150 -7.97 -11.78 13.27
N GLU A 151 -9.05 -11.68 12.48
CA GLU A 151 -9.12 -12.29 11.15
C GLU A 151 -8.07 -11.71 10.21
N VAL A 152 -7.87 -10.39 10.27
CA VAL A 152 -6.85 -9.70 9.46
C VAL A 152 -5.45 -10.12 9.88
N ASP A 153 -5.14 -10.09 11.19
CA ASP A 153 -3.85 -10.50 11.75
C ASP A 153 -3.50 -11.94 11.34
N ASP A 154 -4.45 -12.88 11.50
CA ASP A 154 -4.25 -14.28 11.14
C ASP A 154 -3.95 -14.46 9.65
N SER A 155 -4.69 -13.77 8.79
CA SER A 155 -4.49 -13.84 7.34
C SER A 155 -3.13 -13.30 6.92
N LEU A 156 -2.68 -12.20 7.55
CA LEU A 156 -1.40 -11.57 7.25
C LEU A 156 -0.20 -12.35 7.79
N GLN A 157 -0.34 -13.01 8.93
CA GLN A 157 0.70 -13.87 9.50
C GLN A 157 0.90 -15.15 8.66
N ASN A 158 -0.19 -15.69 8.11
CA ASN A 158 -0.20 -16.92 7.32
C ASN A 158 -0.05 -16.67 5.80
N ARG A 159 0.36 -15.45 5.40
CA ARG A 159 0.58 -15.13 3.99
C ARG A 159 1.64 -16.03 3.35
N PRO A 160 1.51 -16.36 2.05
CA PRO A 160 2.51 -17.13 1.32
C PRO A 160 3.90 -16.47 1.31
N ASP A 161 4.94 -17.31 1.26
CA ASP A 161 6.29 -16.82 1.06
C ASP A 161 6.43 -16.07 -0.28
N GLY A 162 7.21 -14.98 -0.27
CA GLY A 162 7.43 -14.15 -1.45
C GLY A 162 6.33 -13.14 -1.76
N LEU A 163 5.19 -13.15 -1.06
CA LEU A 163 4.16 -12.12 -1.19
C LEU A 163 4.50 -10.91 -0.31
N GLU A 164 4.63 -9.75 -0.92
CA GLU A 164 4.80 -8.48 -0.24
C GLU A 164 3.45 -7.80 -0.02
N ILE A 165 3.17 -7.38 1.21
CA ILE A 165 1.91 -6.70 1.55
C ILE A 165 2.24 -5.32 2.09
N ILE A 166 1.51 -4.30 1.58
CA ILE A 166 1.65 -2.91 2.01
C ILE A 166 0.30 -2.44 2.52
N ILE A 167 0.28 -1.98 3.76
CA ILE A 167 -0.91 -1.41 4.39
C ILE A 167 -0.68 0.08 4.60
N THR A 168 -1.69 0.89 4.29
CA THR A 168 -1.62 2.33 4.55
C THR A 168 -2.79 2.81 5.39
N GLY A 169 -2.65 4.01 5.90
CA GLY A 169 -3.70 4.72 6.63
C GLY A 169 -3.20 5.28 7.95
N ARG A 170 -4.07 6.01 8.64
CA ARG A 170 -3.83 6.50 10.01
C ARG A 170 -4.15 5.40 11.00
N ALA A 171 -3.68 5.56 12.25
CA ALA A 171 -4.05 4.73 13.39
C ALA A 171 -3.81 3.23 13.15
N ALA A 172 -2.61 2.86 12.70
CA ALA A 172 -2.26 1.46 12.50
C ALA A 172 -2.42 0.66 13.81
N PRO A 173 -3.17 -0.46 13.81
CA PRO A 173 -3.31 -1.31 14.99
C PRO A 173 -1.96 -1.82 15.47
N SER A 174 -1.74 -1.78 16.79
CA SER A 174 -0.46 -2.21 17.39
C SER A 174 -0.15 -3.69 17.14
N SER A 175 -1.15 -4.54 16.93
CA SER A 175 -0.98 -5.94 16.55
C SER A 175 -0.34 -6.07 15.17
N LEU A 176 -0.80 -5.31 14.17
CA LEU A 176 -0.21 -5.27 12.84
C LEU A 176 1.21 -4.72 12.85
N VAL A 177 1.46 -3.65 13.61
CA VAL A 177 2.81 -3.08 13.75
C VAL A 177 3.79 -4.12 14.29
N ARG A 178 3.38 -4.92 15.28
CA ARG A 178 4.24 -5.98 15.86
C ARG A 178 4.64 -7.06 14.88
N ILE A 179 3.80 -7.40 13.91
CA ILE A 179 4.09 -8.46 12.92
C ILE A 179 4.71 -7.92 11.62
N SER A 180 4.79 -6.59 11.46
CA SER A 180 5.38 -5.96 10.29
C SER A 180 6.91 -6.02 10.29
N GLN A 181 7.51 -6.10 9.11
CA GLN A 181 8.96 -6.00 8.91
C GLN A 181 9.41 -4.57 8.64
N LEU A 182 8.49 -3.70 8.17
CA LEU A 182 8.74 -2.28 8.00
C LEU A 182 7.53 -1.48 8.48
N HIS A 183 7.78 -0.54 9.39
CA HIS A 183 6.81 0.45 9.82
C HIS A 183 7.39 1.85 9.59
N SER A 184 6.72 2.66 8.77
CA SER A 184 7.10 4.04 8.49
C SER A 184 5.99 4.97 8.93
N GLU A 185 6.27 5.83 9.89
CA GLU A 185 5.34 6.83 10.37
C GLU A 185 5.58 8.17 9.68
N MET A 186 4.57 8.66 8.95
CA MET A 186 4.60 9.96 8.28
C MET A 186 4.03 11.04 9.21
N ARG A 187 4.88 11.94 9.65
CA ARG A 187 4.50 13.04 10.56
C ARG A 187 4.49 14.37 9.83
N PRO A 188 3.45 15.19 10.00
CA PRO A 188 3.48 16.55 9.49
C PRO A 188 4.52 17.36 10.28
N ARG A 189 5.39 18.10 9.57
CA ARG A 189 6.25 19.09 10.20
C ARG A 189 5.63 20.46 9.97
N LEU A 190 5.08 21.05 11.02
CA LEU A 190 4.54 22.40 10.97
C LEU A 190 5.71 23.39 11.06
N ILE A 191 5.89 24.22 10.01
CA ILE A 191 6.85 25.31 9.97
C ILE A 191 6.02 26.58 9.82
N GLY A 192 5.92 27.40 10.89
CA GLY A 192 5.16 28.65 10.88
C GLY A 192 3.97 28.70 11.84
N ASP A 193 3.24 29.82 11.82
CA ASP A 193 2.10 30.05 12.69
C ASP A 193 0.93 29.11 12.34
N LEU A 194 0.45 28.38 13.33
CA LEU A 194 -0.61 27.37 13.21
C LEU A 194 -1.93 27.89 12.63
N SER A 195 -2.19 29.20 12.73
CA SER A 195 -3.46 29.83 12.31
C SER A 195 -3.64 29.91 10.79
N GLU A 196 -2.55 30.03 10.02
CA GLU A 196 -2.62 30.06 8.55
C GLU A 196 -2.54 28.68 7.90
N LEU A 197 -1.83 27.73 8.53
CA LEU A 197 -1.61 26.39 7.99
C LEU A 197 -2.85 25.51 8.08
N THR A 198 -3.73 25.72 9.06
CA THR A 198 -4.98 24.97 9.18
C THR A 198 -5.93 25.25 8.01
N LYS A 199 -5.95 26.46 7.47
CA LYS A 199 -6.78 26.81 6.31
C LYS A 199 -6.22 26.25 5.00
N GLN A 200 -4.90 26.19 4.84
CA GLN A 200 -4.25 25.60 3.66
C GLN A 200 -4.20 24.07 3.70
N SER A 201 -4.07 23.46 4.89
CA SER A 201 -4.05 21.98 4.99
C SER A 201 -5.41 21.34 4.70
N LEU A 202 -6.52 22.04 5.01
CA LEU A 202 -7.86 21.60 4.64
C LEU A 202 -8.10 21.69 3.12
N SER A 203 -7.48 22.67 2.43
CA SER A 203 -7.54 22.81 0.98
C SER A 203 -6.67 21.78 0.23
N LEU A 204 -5.61 21.26 0.86
CA LEU A 204 -4.69 20.26 0.28
C LEU A 204 -5.07 18.80 0.61
N ILE A 205 -6.19 18.57 1.30
CA ILE A 205 -6.80 17.23 1.44
C ILE A 205 -7.44 16.78 0.11
N HIS A 206 -7.49 17.67 -0.87
CA HIS A 206 -8.07 17.42 -2.20
C HIS A 206 -7.03 17.17 -3.30
N ILE A 207 -5.76 16.90 -2.96
CA ILE A 207 -4.74 16.46 -3.92
C ILE A 207 -4.26 15.07 -3.50
#